data_3b39d4eb055c69f81376c98cfb322c40
#
_entry.id   3b39d4eb055c69f81376c98cfb322c40
#
_cell.length_a   1.000
_cell.length_b   1.000
_cell.length_c   1.000
_cell.angle_alpha   90.00
_cell.angle_beta   90.00
_cell.angle_gamma   90.00
#
_symmetry.space_group_name_H-M   'P 1'
#
loop_
_entity.id
_entity.type
_entity.pdbx_description
1 polymer ?
#
loop_
_entity_poly.entity_id
_entity_poly.type
_entity_poly.pdbx_seq_one_letter_code
_entity_poly.pdbx_strand_id
1 'polypeptide(L)'
;MQPKLDGVRCLIQLNDKGEVYAYSRTGKPWLNIKHILKDLKPFFDQQPDVILDGELYNHDLRDDFEKIISLVRKQKPTDDDRAEAAKLVQFHCYDYVETVMNMPYSYRMDQLCTSDMYTDSVRYVPSYLVNKHEEALDLHHNAFLPQGYEGSILRLDGPYQCKRSYNLQKFKDFHDAEATIVGYEAGKGKREGTLGKFFMMDDQGVRFGCPPGKGFTYKDLADIQNNIHDYIGETATFTYFERTKAGSYRHPFYKCIRNYE
;
A
#
# COMPACT_ATOMS: atom_id res chain seq x y z
N MET A 1 -13.59 -10.20 0.03
CA MET A 1 -12.98 -8.99 0.62
C MET A 1 -11.88 -9.39 1.59
N GLN A 2 -10.77 -8.65 1.66
CA GLN A 2 -9.61 -8.93 2.50
C GLN A 2 -9.21 -7.69 3.30
N PRO A 3 -8.57 -7.81 4.48
CA PRO A 3 -7.93 -6.68 5.13
C PRO A 3 -6.80 -6.13 4.25
N LYS A 4 -6.63 -4.82 4.24
CA LYS A 4 -5.53 -4.15 3.55
C LYS A 4 -4.35 -4.02 4.51
N LEU A 5 -3.28 -4.73 4.20
CA LEU A 5 -2.04 -4.69 4.96
C LEU A 5 -1.23 -3.44 4.59
N ASP A 6 -0.66 -2.79 5.58
CA ASP A 6 0.29 -1.68 5.38
C ASP A 6 1.72 -2.21 5.41
N GLY A 7 2.12 -2.83 4.33
CA GLY A 7 3.40 -3.48 4.16
C GLY A 7 4.08 -3.16 2.83
N VAL A 8 4.89 -4.08 2.37
CA VAL A 8 5.63 -3.97 1.11
C VAL A 8 5.32 -5.16 0.22
N ARG A 9 4.67 -4.90 -0.93
CA ARG A 9 4.30 -5.97 -1.86
C ARG A 9 5.48 -6.79 -2.29
N CYS A 10 5.30 -8.10 -2.26
CA CYS A 10 6.28 -9.10 -2.62
C CYS A 10 5.65 -10.17 -3.51
N LEU A 11 6.30 -10.47 -4.63
CA LEU A 11 5.98 -11.63 -5.46
C LEU A 11 7.10 -12.67 -5.26
N ILE A 12 6.72 -13.93 -5.11
CA ILE A 12 7.67 -15.04 -4.91
C ILE A 12 7.36 -16.13 -5.93
N GLN A 13 8.40 -16.61 -6.61
CA GLN A 13 8.34 -17.70 -7.61
C GLN A 13 9.70 -18.36 -7.75
N LEU A 14 9.80 -19.40 -8.56
CA LEU A 14 11.11 -19.91 -9.02
C LEU A 14 11.68 -18.99 -10.11
N ASN A 15 12.98 -18.80 -10.08
CA ASN A 15 13.73 -18.20 -11.18
C ASN A 15 14.12 -19.27 -12.23
N ASP A 16 14.73 -18.84 -13.33
CA ASP A 16 15.18 -19.74 -14.43
C ASP A 16 16.19 -20.81 -13.98
N LYS A 17 16.79 -20.68 -12.77
CA LYS A 17 17.70 -21.64 -12.18
C LYS A 17 17.02 -22.61 -11.21
N GLY A 18 15.70 -22.50 -11.03
CA GLY A 18 14.94 -23.29 -10.07
C GLY A 18 15.15 -22.86 -8.61
N GLU A 19 15.61 -21.63 -8.36
CA GLU A 19 15.77 -21.10 -7.01
C GLU A 19 14.54 -20.25 -6.65
N VAL A 20 14.08 -20.33 -5.40
CA VAL A 20 12.99 -19.46 -4.89
C VAL A 20 13.48 -18.03 -4.85
N TYR A 21 12.78 -17.15 -5.55
CA TYR A 21 13.15 -15.76 -5.76
C TYR A 21 12.01 -14.82 -5.42
N ALA A 22 12.33 -13.72 -4.71
CA ALA A 22 11.36 -12.71 -4.30
C ALA A 22 11.70 -11.34 -4.88
N TYR A 23 10.66 -10.65 -5.35
CA TYR A 23 10.83 -9.34 -5.99
C TYR A 23 9.65 -8.41 -5.75
N SER A 24 9.94 -7.12 -5.89
CA SER A 24 8.95 -6.05 -5.79
C SER A 24 8.09 -5.97 -7.06
N ARG A 25 7.01 -5.18 -7.00
CA ARG A 25 6.18 -4.85 -8.17
C ARG A 25 6.97 -4.32 -9.39
N THR A 26 8.15 -3.75 -9.18
CA THR A 26 9.00 -3.20 -10.23
C THR A 26 10.17 -4.11 -10.59
N GLY A 27 10.14 -5.38 -10.17
CA GLY A 27 11.17 -6.38 -10.47
C GLY A 27 12.44 -6.25 -9.63
N LYS A 28 12.49 -5.37 -8.62
CA LYS A 28 13.67 -5.27 -7.74
C LYS A 28 13.67 -6.40 -6.72
N PRO A 29 14.82 -7.09 -6.51
CA PRO A 29 14.89 -8.21 -5.57
C PRO A 29 14.76 -7.77 -4.12
N TRP A 30 14.16 -8.64 -3.30
CA TRP A 30 14.15 -8.55 -1.86
C TRP A 30 15.25 -9.45 -1.28
N LEU A 31 16.34 -8.86 -0.75
CA LEU A 31 17.55 -9.60 -0.36
C LEU A 31 17.59 -9.98 1.13
N ASN A 32 16.75 -9.35 1.96
CA ASN A 32 16.76 -9.52 3.41
C ASN A 32 15.58 -10.35 3.94
N ILE A 33 15.12 -11.35 3.17
CA ILE A 33 14.00 -12.23 3.54
C ILE A 33 14.32 -13.72 3.27
N LYS A 34 15.58 -14.11 3.42
CA LYS A 34 16.04 -15.47 3.14
C LYS A 34 15.30 -16.55 3.95
N HIS A 35 14.87 -16.26 5.17
CA HIS A 35 14.08 -17.17 6.01
C HIS A 35 12.76 -17.54 5.33
N ILE A 36 12.03 -16.56 4.75
CA ILE A 36 10.79 -16.79 4.02
C ILE A 36 11.05 -17.67 2.78
N LEU A 37 12.10 -17.37 2.01
CA LEU A 37 12.43 -18.17 0.82
C LEU A 37 12.78 -19.60 1.18
N LYS A 38 13.46 -19.82 2.31
CA LYS A 38 13.77 -21.14 2.84
C LYS A 38 12.50 -21.92 3.23
N ASP A 39 11.58 -21.24 3.92
CA ASP A 39 10.32 -21.84 4.36
C ASP A 39 9.40 -22.21 3.18
N LEU A 40 9.44 -21.42 2.09
CA LEU A 40 8.65 -21.69 0.88
C LEU A 40 9.30 -22.70 -0.08
N LYS A 41 10.55 -23.10 0.12
CA LYS A 41 11.23 -24.05 -0.77
C LYS A 41 10.48 -25.37 -0.97
N PRO A 42 9.98 -26.05 0.10
CA PRO A 42 9.23 -27.30 -0.06
C PRO A 42 7.93 -27.15 -0.89
N PHE A 43 7.26 -25.99 -0.77
CA PHE A 43 6.09 -25.67 -1.57
C PHE A 43 6.45 -25.57 -3.06
N PHE A 44 7.48 -24.81 -3.41
CA PHE A 44 7.90 -24.63 -4.80
C PHE A 44 8.53 -25.87 -5.42
N ASP A 45 9.03 -26.80 -4.63
CA ASP A 45 9.47 -28.12 -5.13
C ASP A 45 8.30 -28.97 -5.65
N GLN A 46 7.09 -28.73 -5.15
CA GLN A 46 5.87 -29.41 -5.57
C GLN A 46 5.06 -28.58 -6.57
N GLN A 47 5.18 -27.25 -6.54
CA GLN A 47 4.38 -26.30 -7.32
C GLN A 47 5.30 -25.29 -8.05
N PRO A 48 6.13 -25.75 -9.01
CA PRO A 48 7.18 -24.92 -9.62
C PRO A 48 6.64 -23.77 -10.49
N ASP A 49 5.42 -23.88 -11.01
CA ASP A 49 4.82 -22.94 -11.95
C ASP A 49 3.94 -21.88 -11.29
N VAL A 50 3.98 -21.80 -9.95
CA VAL A 50 3.15 -20.86 -9.18
C VAL A 50 3.89 -19.57 -8.88
N ILE A 51 3.15 -18.48 -8.91
CA ILE A 51 3.57 -17.18 -8.37
C ILE A 51 2.71 -16.87 -7.15
N LEU A 52 3.34 -16.68 -6.00
CA LEU A 52 2.67 -16.19 -4.80
C LEU A 52 2.73 -14.67 -4.76
N ASP A 53 1.58 -14.01 -4.60
CA ASP A 53 1.48 -12.56 -4.45
C ASP A 53 1.04 -12.23 -3.02
N GLY A 54 1.83 -11.42 -2.34
CA GLY A 54 1.61 -11.12 -0.93
C GLY A 54 2.25 -9.80 -0.49
N GLU A 55 2.24 -9.60 0.81
CA GLU A 55 2.81 -8.43 1.48
C GLU A 55 3.87 -8.88 2.49
N LEU A 56 5.03 -8.24 2.48
CA LEU A 56 5.99 -8.30 3.59
C LEU A 56 5.45 -7.41 4.70
N TYR A 57 5.05 -8.04 5.80
CA TYR A 57 4.26 -7.39 6.84
C TYR A 57 4.46 -8.10 8.19
N ASN A 58 4.09 -7.45 9.26
CA ASN A 58 3.88 -8.05 10.57
C ASN A 58 2.83 -7.23 11.30
N HIS A 59 1.75 -7.86 11.74
CA HIS A 59 0.63 -7.16 12.37
C HIS A 59 1.00 -6.55 13.72
N ASP A 60 1.95 -7.11 14.46
CA ASP A 60 2.46 -6.54 15.70
C ASP A 60 3.24 -5.23 15.48
N LEU A 61 3.65 -4.98 14.23
CA LEU A 61 4.33 -3.76 13.79
C LEU A 61 3.43 -2.86 12.93
N ARG A 62 2.10 -3.02 12.97
CA ARG A 62 1.16 -2.25 12.15
C ARG A 62 1.30 -0.73 12.32
N ASP A 63 1.67 -0.29 13.53
CA ASP A 63 1.92 1.12 13.83
C ASP A 63 3.38 1.56 13.54
N ASP A 64 4.20 0.66 12.99
CA ASP A 64 5.60 0.88 12.67
C ASP A 64 5.98 0.38 11.26
N PHE A 65 5.24 0.81 10.27
CA PHE A 65 5.50 0.49 8.86
C PHE A 65 6.94 0.80 8.42
N GLU A 66 7.54 1.89 8.96
CA GLU A 66 8.91 2.27 8.63
C GLU A 66 9.94 1.21 9.04
N LYS A 67 9.67 0.46 10.14
CA LYS A 67 10.52 -0.63 10.58
C LYS A 67 10.57 -1.75 9.55
N ILE A 68 9.41 -2.18 9.04
CA ILE A 68 9.33 -3.19 7.97
C ILE A 68 10.07 -2.72 6.73
N ILE A 69 9.81 -1.49 6.27
CA ILE A 69 10.51 -0.93 5.10
C ILE A 69 12.03 -0.92 5.30
N SER A 70 12.49 -0.48 6.47
CA SER A 70 13.93 -0.39 6.76
C SER A 70 14.63 -1.74 6.67
N LEU A 71 13.96 -2.81 7.10
CA LEU A 71 14.48 -4.17 7.05
C LEU A 71 14.49 -4.73 5.62
N VAL A 72 13.35 -4.65 4.91
CA VAL A 72 13.21 -5.31 3.61
C VAL A 72 13.95 -4.61 2.47
N ARG A 73 14.17 -3.29 2.56
CA ARG A 73 14.86 -2.50 1.52
C ARG A 73 16.39 -2.58 1.57
N LYS A 74 16.98 -3.25 2.55
CA LYS A 74 18.44 -3.38 2.64
C LYS A 74 19.00 -4.15 1.45
N GLN A 75 19.87 -3.49 0.69
CA GLN A 75 20.51 -4.07 -0.50
C GLN A 75 21.77 -4.85 -0.16
N LYS A 76 22.40 -4.58 0.98
CA LYS A 76 23.57 -5.29 1.51
C LYS A 76 23.32 -5.64 2.98
N PRO A 77 22.38 -6.57 3.26
CA PRO A 77 22.05 -6.93 4.63
C PRO A 77 23.21 -7.66 5.30
N THR A 78 23.53 -7.26 6.53
CA THR A 78 24.45 -7.97 7.43
C THR A 78 23.78 -9.21 8.02
N ASP A 79 24.51 -10.02 8.77
CA ASP A 79 23.93 -11.18 9.46
C ASP A 79 22.96 -10.74 10.58
N ASP A 80 23.25 -9.63 11.28
CA ASP A 80 22.34 -9.04 12.26
C ASP A 80 21.04 -8.56 11.59
N ASP A 81 21.12 -7.91 10.42
CA ASP A 81 19.96 -7.51 9.64
C ASP A 81 19.09 -8.72 9.25
N ARG A 82 19.72 -9.82 8.88
CA ARG A 82 19.03 -11.07 8.53
C ARG A 82 18.37 -11.70 9.74
N ALA A 83 19.06 -11.71 10.88
CA ALA A 83 18.53 -12.24 12.14
C ALA A 83 17.35 -11.39 12.63
N GLU A 84 17.41 -10.07 12.49
CA GLU A 84 16.31 -9.18 12.83
C GLU A 84 15.13 -9.37 11.88
N ALA A 85 15.38 -9.42 10.56
CA ALA A 85 14.33 -9.67 9.57
C ALA A 85 13.64 -11.03 9.79
N ALA A 86 14.38 -12.07 10.17
CA ALA A 86 13.82 -13.38 10.45
C ALA A 86 12.85 -13.39 11.66
N LYS A 87 13.01 -12.46 12.59
CA LYS A 87 12.11 -12.30 13.74
C LYS A 87 10.89 -11.45 13.45
N LEU A 88 11.03 -10.46 12.58
CA LEU A 88 10.07 -9.38 12.45
C LEU A 88 9.33 -9.35 11.11
N VAL A 89 9.88 -9.90 10.04
CA VAL A 89 9.28 -9.84 8.70
C VAL A 89 8.59 -11.15 8.39
N GLN A 90 7.30 -11.06 8.06
CA GLN A 90 6.50 -12.19 7.60
C GLN A 90 6.03 -11.93 6.16
N PHE A 91 5.77 -12.99 5.41
CA PHE A 91 5.11 -12.92 4.11
C PHE A 91 3.64 -13.31 4.28
N HIS A 92 2.76 -12.34 4.06
CA HIS A 92 1.32 -12.52 4.11
C HIS A 92 0.78 -12.71 2.70
N CYS A 93 0.52 -13.95 2.32
CA CYS A 93 0.06 -14.31 0.98
C CYS A 93 -1.44 -14.06 0.82
N TYR A 94 -1.82 -13.34 -0.23
CA TYR A 94 -3.21 -12.99 -0.51
C TYR A 94 -3.66 -13.36 -1.93
N ASP A 95 -2.78 -13.92 -2.76
CA ASP A 95 -3.14 -14.44 -4.08
C ASP A 95 -2.18 -15.55 -4.52
N TYR A 96 -2.72 -16.51 -5.28
CA TYR A 96 -2.05 -17.69 -5.81
C TYR A 96 -2.26 -17.69 -7.32
N VAL A 97 -1.19 -17.54 -8.09
CA VAL A 97 -1.27 -17.35 -9.54
C VAL A 97 -0.54 -18.49 -10.24
N GLU A 98 -1.29 -19.32 -10.94
CA GLU A 98 -0.72 -20.28 -11.88
C GLU A 98 -0.32 -19.59 -13.19
N THR A 99 0.60 -20.19 -13.93
CA THR A 99 1.05 -19.67 -15.24
C THR A 99 -0.11 -19.59 -16.25
N VAL A 100 -1.13 -20.42 -16.10
CA VAL A 100 -2.41 -20.31 -16.81
C VAL A 100 -3.28 -19.27 -16.10
N MET A 101 -3.10 -18.03 -16.40
CA MET A 101 -3.65 -16.86 -15.67
C MET A 101 -5.16 -16.64 -15.79
N ASN A 102 -5.94 -17.61 -16.21
CA ASN A 102 -7.37 -17.41 -16.49
C ASN A 102 -8.31 -17.87 -15.36
N MET A 103 -7.74 -18.31 -14.24
CA MET A 103 -8.55 -18.82 -13.12
C MET A 103 -9.22 -17.67 -12.36
N PRO A 104 -10.50 -17.83 -11.96
CA PRO A 104 -11.19 -16.83 -11.14
C PRO A 104 -10.54 -16.69 -9.76
N TYR A 105 -10.78 -15.57 -9.08
CA TYR A 105 -10.20 -15.29 -7.78
C TYR A 105 -10.62 -16.32 -6.72
N SER A 106 -11.88 -16.79 -6.74
CA SER A 106 -12.39 -17.84 -5.84
C SER A 106 -11.56 -19.12 -5.92
N TYR A 107 -11.25 -19.60 -7.12
CA TYR A 107 -10.40 -20.77 -7.32
C TYR A 107 -8.99 -20.55 -6.73
N ARG A 108 -8.37 -19.40 -7.04
CA ARG A 108 -7.03 -19.09 -6.54
C ARG A 108 -6.98 -18.99 -5.01
N MET A 109 -8.05 -18.50 -4.40
CA MET A 109 -8.17 -18.47 -2.93
C MET A 109 -8.35 -19.84 -2.31
N ASP A 110 -9.07 -20.74 -3.00
CA ASP A 110 -9.21 -22.13 -2.56
C ASP A 110 -7.85 -22.85 -2.58
N GLN A 111 -7.09 -22.71 -3.67
CA GLN A 111 -5.72 -23.24 -3.76
C GLN A 111 -4.82 -22.66 -2.66
N LEU A 112 -4.90 -21.36 -2.41
CA LEU A 112 -4.12 -20.70 -1.37
C LEU A 112 -4.51 -21.21 0.03
N CYS A 113 -5.80 -21.30 0.33
CA CYS A 113 -6.31 -21.70 1.64
C CYS A 113 -5.96 -23.17 1.99
N THR A 114 -5.90 -24.04 0.99
CA THR A 114 -5.62 -25.49 1.16
C THR A 114 -4.15 -25.85 1.08
N SER A 115 -3.26 -24.87 0.82
CA SER A 115 -1.80 -25.09 0.74
C SER A 115 -1.18 -25.40 2.09
N ASP A 116 -0.17 -26.28 2.10
CA ASP A 116 0.63 -26.67 3.29
C ASP A 116 1.88 -25.77 3.50
N MET A 117 1.89 -24.56 2.91
CA MET A 117 3.08 -23.70 2.92
C MET A 117 3.20 -22.78 4.15
N TYR A 118 2.24 -22.82 5.07
CA TYR A 118 2.19 -21.86 6.18
C TYR A 118 3.15 -22.22 7.31
N THR A 119 3.88 -21.21 7.78
CA THR A 119 4.85 -21.27 8.86
C THR A 119 4.73 -20.03 9.74
N ASP A 120 5.64 -19.84 10.69
CA ASP A 120 5.69 -18.59 11.47
C ASP A 120 6.06 -17.38 10.59
N SER A 121 6.78 -17.57 9.49
CA SER A 121 7.20 -16.54 8.56
C SER A 121 6.28 -16.39 7.33
N VAL A 122 5.41 -17.37 7.06
CA VAL A 122 4.48 -17.38 5.90
C VAL A 122 3.05 -17.51 6.40
N ARG A 123 2.25 -16.51 6.14
CA ARG A 123 0.87 -16.40 6.62
C ARG A 123 -0.12 -16.31 5.47
N TYR A 124 -1.31 -16.79 5.71
CA TYR A 124 -2.47 -16.63 4.83
C TYR A 124 -3.24 -15.33 5.18
N VAL A 125 -3.69 -14.61 4.17
CA VAL A 125 -4.61 -13.48 4.34
C VAL A 125 -6.03 -13.95 4.05
N PRO A 126 -6.91 -14.05 5.06
CA PRO A 126 -8.27 -14.56 4.88
C PRO A 126 -9.07 -13.68 3.93
N SER A 127 -9.90 -14.34 3.10
CA SER A 127 -10.81 -13.69 2.17
C SER A 127 -12.26 -13.98 2.58
N TYR A 128 -13.06 -12.93 2.66
CA TYR A 128 -14.47 -13.00 3.05
C TYR A 128 -15.35 -12.71 1.84
N LEU A 129 -16.31 -13.60 1.58
CA LEU A 129 -17.33 -13.36 0.54
C LEU A 129 -18.27 -12.26 1.01
N VAL A 130 -18.51 -11.28 0.15
CA VAL A 130 -19.50 -10.22 0.35
C VAL A 130 -20.38 -10.13 -0.90
N ASN A 131 -21.70 -10.05 -0.71
CA ASN A 131 -22.68 -10.01 -1.79
C ASN A 131 -23.35 -8.65 -1.91
N LYS A 132 -23.21 -7.80 -0.89
CA LYS A 132 -23.84 -6.49 -0.80
C LYS A 132 -22.85 -5.43 -0.34
N HIS A 133 -23.15 -4.18 -0.68
CA HIS A 133 -22.33 -3.05 -0.30
C HIS A 133 -22.28 -2.88 1.24
N GLU A 134 -23.39 -3.09 1.91
CA GLU A 134 -23.50 -2.99 3.37
C GLU A 134 -22.60 -3.99 4.08
N GLU A 135 -22.51 -5.24 3.58
CA GLU A 135 -21.62 -6.27 4.12
C GLU A 135 -20.14 -5.89 3.95
N ALA A 136 -19.80 -5.26 2.83
CA ALA A 136 -18.44 -4.77 2.59
C ALA A 136 -18.07 -3.60 3.52
N LEU A 137 -19.00 -2.67 3.76
CA LEU A 137 -18.81 -1.57 4.70
C LEU A 137 -18.73 -2.07 6.14
N ASP A 138 -19.55 -3.06 6.52
CA ASP A 138 -19.52 -3.66 7.86
C ASP A 138 -18.17 -4.31 8.13
N LEU A 139 -17.66 -5.16 7.23
CA LEU A 139 -16.31 -5.73 7.36
C LEU A 139 -15.23 -4.66 7.43
N HIS A 140 -15.35 -3.59 6.65
CA HIS A 140 -14.38 -2.50 6.66
C HIS A 140 -14.35 -1.79 8.00
N HIS A 141 -15.51 -1.27 8.46
CA HIS A 141 -15.59 -0.41 9.64
C HIS A 141 -15.62 -1.17 10.97
N ASN A 142 -16.25 -2.35 11.00
CA ASN A 142 -16.49 -3.07 12.24
C ASN A 142 -15.57 -4.28 12.45
N ALA A 143 -14.85 -4.73 11.40
CA ALA A 143 -13.89 -5.81 11.53
C ALA A 143 -12.44 -5.36 11.29
N PHE A 144 -12.14 -4.78 10.12
CA PHE A 144 -10.74 -4.54 9.74
C PHE A 144 -10.13 -3.29 10.38
N LEU A 145 -10.82 -2.14 10.34
CA LEU A 145 -10.30 -0.91 10.94
C LEU A 145 -10.08 -1.03 12.46
N PRO A 146 -11.01 -1.61 13.27
CA PRO A 146 -10.78 -1.78 14.70
C PRO A 146 -9.61 -2.72 15.04
N GLN A 147 -9.24 -3.63 14.13
CA GLN A 147 -8.07 -4.48 14.27
C GLN A 147 -6.76 -3.76 13.87
N GLY A 148 -6.81 -2.51 13.39
CA GLY A 148 -5.65 -1.73 13.02
C GLY A 148 -5.12 -2.01 11.60
N TYR A 149 -5.93 -2.57 10.71
CA TYR A 149 -5.58 -2.66 9.30
C TYR A 149 -5.73 -1.31 8.59
N GLU A 150 -4.93 -1.08 7.54
CA GLU A 150 -4.92 0.16 6.76
C GLU A 150 -6.27 0.44 6.06
N GLY A 151 -7.12 -0.55 5.96
CA GLY A 151 -8.38 -0.53 5.25
C GLY A 151 -8.73 -1.90 4.71
N SER A 152 -9.33 -1.93 3.51
CA SER A 152 -9.81 -3.17 2.89
C SER A 152 -9.50 -3.24 1.40
N ILE A 153 -9.44 -4.46 0.91
CA ILE A 153 -9.32 -4.78 -0.51
C ILE A 153 -10.56 -5.59 -0.93
N LEU A 154 -11.36 -5.03 -1.84
CA LEU A 154 -12.41 -5.77 -2.52
C LEU A 154 -11.86 -6.32 -3.83
N ARG A 155 -12.07 -7.61 -4.08
CA ARG A 155 -11.74 -8.26 -5.33
C ARG A 155 -12.99 -8.86 -5.95
N LEU A 156 -13.19 -8.62 -7.24
CA LEU A 156 -14.20 -9.31 -8.02
C LEU A 156 -13.68 -10.70 -8.40
N ASP A 157 -14.61 -11.65 -8.58
CA ASP A 157 -14.27 -13.02 -8.97
C ASP A 157 -13.91 -13.10 -10.46
N GLY A 158 -12.69 -12.71 -10.75
CA GLY A 158 -12.15 -12.69 -12.11
C GLY A 158 -10.67 -13.08 -12.17
N PRO A 159 -10.10 -13.17 -13.36
CA PRO A 159 -8.71 -13.57 -13.56
C PRO A 159 -7.73 -12.57 -12.94
N TYR A 160 -6.53 -13.05 -12.62
CA TYR A 160 -5.44 -12.18 -12.16
C TYR A 160 -4.99 -11.23 -13.26
N GLN A 161 -4.80 -9.97 -12.92
CA GLN A 161 -4.40 -8.94 -13.88
C GLN A 161 -3.12 -8.22 -13.44
N CYS A 162 -2.07 -8.28 -14.27
CA CYS A 162 -0.80 -7.59 -14.05
C CYS A 162 -0.87 -6.07 -14.30
N LYS A 163 -2.05 -5.47 -14.28
CA LYS A 163 -2.29 -4.04 -14.51
C LYS A 163 -3.30 -3.49 -13.50
N ARG A 164 -3.49 -2.17 -13.49
CA ARG A 164 -4.61 -1.55 -12.76
C ARG A 164 -5.94 -2.03 -13.35
N SER A 165 -6.83 -2.51 -12.49
CA SER A 165 -8.12 -3.07 -12.88
C SER A 165 -9.19 -2.66 -11.87
N TYR A 166 -10.43 -2.54 -12.32
CA TYR A 166 -11.61 -2.39 -11.47
C TYR A 166 -11.91 -3.68 -10.67
N ASN A 167 -11.31 -4.82 -11.05
CA ASN A 167 -11.46 -6.08 -10.31
C ASN A 167 -10.79 -6.04 -8.93
N LEU A 168 -9.97 -5.01 -8.65
CA LEU A 168 -9.36 -4.78 -7.36
C LEU A 168 -9.61 -3.34 -6.92
N GLN A 169 -10.43 -3.17 -5.88
CA GLN A 169 -10.80 -1.89 -5.31
C GLN A 169 -10.26 -1.78 -3.89
N LYS A 170 -9.79 -0.57 -3.54
CA LYS A 170 -9.20 -0.27 -2.23
C LYS A 170 -10.11 0.67 -1.47
N PHE A 171 -10.45 0.30 -0.27
CA PHE A 171 -11.18 1.12 0.68
C PHE A 171 -10.21 1.63 1.75
N LYS A 172 -10.16 2.93 1.93
CA LYS A 172 -9.39 3.62 2.96
C LYS A 172 -10.19 4.81 3.43
N ASP A 173 -10.20 5.01 4.72
CA ASP A 173 -10.76 6.22 5.29
C ASP A 173 -9.72 7.34 5.26
N PHE A 174 -10.17 8.53 4.94
CA PHE A 174 -9.38 9.74 4.98
C PHE A 174 -10.01 10.71 5.95
N HIS A 175 -9.17 11.42 6.67
CA HIS A 175 -9.57 12.49 7.59
C HIS A 175 -9.38 13.84 6.91
N ASP A 176 -10.25 14.77 7.22
CA ASP A 176 -10.08 16.17 6.86
C ASP A 176 -9.37 16.92 7.99
N ALA A 177 -8.48 17.82 7.63
CA ALA A 177 -7.86 18.77 8.53
C ALA A 177 -7.57 20.09 7.82
N GLU A 178 -7.11 21.07 8.58
CA GLU A 178 -6.81 22.40 8.09
C GLU A 178 -5.38 22.81 8.39
N ALA A 179 -4.80 23.57 7.49
CA ALA A 179 -3.48 24.12 7.66
C ALA A 179 -3.32 25.37 6.80
N THR A 180 -2.39 26.24 7.20
CA THR A 180 -2.06 27.46 6.44
C THR A 180 -1.13 27.11 5.27
N ILE A 181 -1.42 27.66 4.09
CA ILE A 181 -0.52 27.56 2.94
C ILE A 181 0.64 28.52 3.15
N VAL A 182 1.85 27.98 3.28
CA VAL A 182 3.08 28.76 3.55
C VAL A 182 4.04 28.81 2.36
N GLY A 183 3.68 28.16 1.26
CA GLY A 183 4.49 28.16 0.03
C GLY A 183 3.95 27.15 -0.99
N TYR A 184 4.69 27.01 -2.08
CA TYR A 184 4.32 26.10 -3.15
C TYR A 184 5.54 25.57 -3.91
N GLU A 185 5.32 24.52 -4.69
CA GLU A 185 6.26 24.02 -5.71
C GLU A 185 5.49 23.90 -7.03
N ALA A 186 6.05 24.45 -8.11
CA ALA A 186 5.48 24.35 -9.45
C ALA A 186 5.58 22.92 -9.98
N GLY A 187 4.68 22.54 -10.86
CA GLY A 187 4.70 21.27 -11.58
C GLY A 187 5.93 21.14 -12.46
N LYS A 188 6.38 19.90 -12.71
CA LYS A 188 7.57 19.59 -13.53
C LYS A 188 7.19 18.70 -14.71
N GLY A 189 7.94 18.82 -15.80
CA GLY A 189 7.75 18.04 -17.01
C GLY A 189 6.37 18.26 -17.63
N LYS A 190 5.55 17.21 -17.75
CA LYS A 190 4.19 17.34 -18.32
C LYS A 190 3.25 18.26 -17.54
N ARG A 191 3.61 18.64 -16.30
CA ARG A 191 2.85 19.54 -15.43
C ARG A 191 3.47 20.93 -15.34
N GLU A 192 4.42 21.27 -16.19
CA GLU A 192 5.01 22.62 -16.24
C GLU A 192 3.91 23.67 -16.45
N GLY A 193 4.02 24.79 -15.74
CA GLY A 193 2.99 25.84 -15.72
C GLY A 193 1.76 25.56 -14.84
N THR A 194 1.76 24.47 -14.07
CA THR A 194 0.67 24.14 -13.14
C THR A 194 1.18 24.02 -11.70
N LEU A 195 0.30 24.05 -10.71
CA LEU A 195 0.63 23.75 -9.32
C LEU A 195 1.12 22.31 -9.20
N GLY A 196 2.30 22.10 -8.65
CA GLY A 196 2.82 20.78 -8.27
C GLY A 196 2.32 20.35 -6.90
N LYS A 197 2.55 21.19 -5.88
CA LYS A 197 2.04 21.01 -4.51
C LYS A 197 2.10 22.34 -3.73
N PHE A 198 1.27 22.44 -2.71
CA PHE A 198 1.44 23.42 -1.66
C PHE A 198 2.42 22.92 -0.59
N PHE A 199 3.13 23.83 0.07
CA PHE A 199 3.70 23.62 1.39
C PHE A 199 2.73 24.20 2.40
N MET A 200 2.31 23.37 3.36
CA MET A 200 1.34 23.76 4.37
C MET A 200 1.96 23.62 5.77
N MET A 201 1.44 24.37 6.72
CA MET A 201 1.84 24.33 8.12
C MET A 201 0.59 24.26 9.00
N ASP A 202 0.49 23.23 9.84
CA ASP A 202 -0.62 23.07 10.79
C ASP A 202 -0.44 24.00 12.02
N ASP A 203 -1.41 23.96 12.91
CA ASP A 203 -1.46 24.74 14.16
C ASP A 203 -0.34 24.36 15.16
N GLN A 204 0.24 23.18 14.99
CA GLN A 204 1.39 22.71 15.79
C GLN A 204 2.75 23.09 15.16
N GLY A 205 2.74 23.78 14.02
CA GLY A 205 3.94 24.20 13.31
C GLY A 205 4.55 23.09 12.44
N VAL A 206 3.86 21.97 12.25
CA VAL A 206 4.33 20.87 11.38
C VAL A 206 4.19 21.30 9.93
N ARG A 207 5.31 21.32 9.19
CA ARG A 207 5.35 21.64 7.76
C ARG A 207 5.32 20.35 6.92
N PHE A 208 4.50 20.36 5.87
CA PHE A 208 4.37 19.21 4.95
C PHE A 208 4.04 19.67 3.53
N GLY A 209 4.34 18.81 2.56
CA GLY A 209 3.96 19.02 1.16
C GLY A 209 2.58 18.41 0.88
N CYS A 210 1.68 19.20 0.31
CA CYS A 210 0.29 18.81 0.05
C CYS A 210 -0.03 18.97 -1.44
N PRO A 211 0.08 17.91 -2.25
CA PRO A 211 -0.31 17.96 -3.66
C PRO A 211 -1.83 18.11 -3.81
N PRO A 212 -2.32 18.61 -4.96
CA PRO A 212 -3.75 18.66 -5.26
C PRO A 212 -4.40 17.28 -5.22
N GLY A 213 -5.59 17.20 -4.65
CA GLY A 213 -6.41 16.01 -4.60
C GLY A 213 -7.02 15.61 -5.95
N LYS A 214 -7.90 14.62 -5.93
CA LYS A 214 -8.68 14.25 -7.11
C LYS A 214 -9.71 15.35 -7.45
N GLY A 215 -9.98 15.52 -8.75
CA GLY A 215 -10.99 16.47 -9.22
C GLY A 215 -10.42 17.75 -9.84
N PHE A 216 -9.15 18.08 -9.57
CA PHE A 216 -8.50 19.21 -10.24
C PHE A 216 -8.08 18.84 -11.66
N THR A 217 -8.52 19.65 -12.62
CA THR A 217 -8.07 19.57 -14.02
C THR A 217 -6.73 20.29 -14.20
N TYR A 218 -6.07 20.10 -15.35
CA TYR A 218 -4.86 20.86 -15.67
C TYR A 218 -5.12 22.37 -15.71
N LYS A 219 -6.31 22.79 -16.16
CA LYS A 219 -6.73 24.19 -16.18
C LYS A 219 -6.82 24.75 -14.76
N ASP A 220 -7.50 24.05 -13.86
CA ASP A 220 -7.63 24.48 -12.46
C ASP A 220 -6.25 24.65 -11.81
N LEU A 221 -5.33 23.72 -12.06
CA LEU A 221 -3.98 23.78 -11.51
C LEU A 221 -3.12 24.89 -12.13
N ALA A 222 -3.35 25.24 -13.39
CA ALA A 222 -2.72 26.39 -14.04
C ALA A 222 -3.29 27.70 -13.48
N ASP A 223 -4.60 27.79 -13.31
CA ASP A 223 -5.27 28.95 -12.73
C ASP A 223 -4.80 29.21 -11.28
N ILE A 224 -4.66 28.16 -10.47
CA ILE A 224 -4.07 28.25 -9.12
C ILE A 224 -2.63 28.77 -9.20
N GLN A 225 -1.82 28.23 -10.12
CA GLN A 225 -0.42 28.64 -10.28
C GLN A 225 -0.30 30.12 -10.69
N ASN A 226 -1.15 30.57 -11.58
CA ASN A 226 -1.16 31.97 -12.05
C ASN A 226 -1.57 32.96 -10.97
N ASN A 227 -2.45 32.54 -10.05
CA ASN A 227 -2.97 33.35 -8.95
C ASN A 227 -2.39 32.89 -7.60
N ILE A 228 -1.19 32.35 -7.59
CA ILE A 228 -0.61 31.67 -6.40
C ILE A 228 -0.50 32.58 -5.17
N HIS A 229 -0.35 33.89 -5.39
CA HIS A 229 -0.26 34.87 -4.30
C HIS A 229 -1.56 35.01 -3.50
N ASP A 230 -2.71 34.67 -4.10
CA ASP A 230 -4.02 34.71 -3.45
C ASP A 230 -4.22 33.49 -2.52
N TYR A 231 -3.34 32.48 -2.64
CA TYR A 231 -3.38 31.25 -1.83
C TYR A 231 -2.40 31.27 -0.66
N ILE A 232 -1.29 32.00 -0.78
CA ILE A 232 -0.28 32.06 0.26
C ILE A 232 -0.79 32.83 1.48
N GLY A 233 -0.76 32.21 2.65
CA GLY A 233 -1.29 32.74 3.90
C GLY A 233 -2.71 32.31 4.21
N GLU A 234 -3.43 31.76 3.21
CA GLU A 234 -4.80 31.28 3.40
C GLU A 234 -4.85 29.94 4.15
N THR A 235 -5.92 29.74 4.90
CA THR A 235 -6.24 28.44 5.50
C THR A 235 -6.91 27.56 4.47
N ALA A 236 -6.39 26.35 4.30
CA ALA A 236 -6.96 25.37 3.38
C ALA A 236 -7.31 24.06 4.06
N THR A 237 -8.39 23.44 3.61
CA THR A 237 -8.76 22.09 3.97
C THR A 237 -7.98 21.10 3.11
N PHE A 238 -7.46 20.08 3.75
CA PHE A 238 -6.80 18.95 3.08
C PHE A 238 -7.28 17.63 3.68
N THR A 239 -7.21 16.56 2.88
CA THR A 239 -7.46 15.20 3.35
C THR A 239 -6.13 14.53 3.64
N TYR A 240 -6.08 13.63 4.62
CA TYR A 240 -4.92 12.80 4.91
C TYR A 240 -5.35 11.42 5.39
N PHE A 241 -4.46 10.45 5.29
CA PHE A 241 -4.74 9.09 5.72
C PHE A 241 -4.52 8.92 7.23
N GLU A 242 -3.33 9.25 7.71
CA GLU A 242 -2.94 9.16 9.12
C GLU A 242 -1.75 10.09 9.42
N ARG A 243 -1.39 10.24 10.68
CA ARG A 243 -0.16 10.92 11.07
C ARG A 243 1.00 9.92 11.14
N THR A 244 2.19 10.35 10.74
CA THR A 244 3.44 9.61 10.95
C THR A 244 3.89 9.69 12.41
N LYS A 245 4.81 8.83 12.84
CA LYS A 245 5.44 8.94 14.17
C LYS A 245 6.11 10.30 14.43
N ALA A 246 6.61 10.94 13.37
CA ALA A 246 7.18 12.28 13.42
C ALA A 246 6.13 13.41 13.46
N GLY A 247 4.83 13.07 13.56
CA GLY A 247 3.72 14.03 13.61
C GLY A 247 3.31 14.60 12.26
N SER A 248 3.98 14.25 11.16
CA SER A 248 3.61 14.70 9.82
C SER A 248 2.42 13.90 9.25
N TYR A 249 1.96 14.22 8.05
CA TYR A 249 0.79 13.63 7.42
C TYR A 249 1.16 12.63 6.33
N ARG A 250 0.52 11.45 6.34
CA ARG A 250 0.61 10.48 5.25
C ARG A 250 -0.45 10.75 4.19
N HIS A 251 -0.03 10.78 2.94
CA HIS A 251 -0.90 11.03 1.78
C HIS A 251 -1.80 12.27 1.92
N PRO A 252 -1.24 13.44 2.28
CA PRO A 252 -2.02 14.66 2.34
C PRO A 252 -2.40 15.10 0.91
N PHE A 253 -3.66 15.54 0.72
CA PHE A 253 -4.16 16.07 -0.54
C PHE A 253 -4.96 17.35 -0.31
N TYR A 254 -4.56 18.43 -0.97
CA TYR A 254 -5.30 19.69 -0.96
C TYR A 254 -6.70 19.50 -1.53
N LYS A 255 -7.70 20.09 -0.86
CA LYS A 255 -9.13 20.01 -1.21
C LYS A 255 -9.68 21.37 -1.66
N CYS A 256 -9.58 22.39 -0.83
CA CYS A 256 -10.07 23.74 -1.12
C CYS A 256 -9.48 24.74 -0.12
N ILE A 257 -9.56 26.04 -0.47
CA ILE A 257 -9.43 27.11 0.52
C ILE A 257 -10.65 27.05 1.43
N ARG A 258 -10.44 27.29 2.71
CA ARG A 258 -11.53 27.39 3.66
C ARG A 258 -12.10 28.80 3.65
N ASN A 259 -13.27 28.96 3.09
CA ASN A 259 -14.05 30.17 3.22
C ASN A 259 -14.95 30.05 4.45
N TYR A 260 -14.75 30.91 5.43
CA TYR A 260 -15.74 31.11 6.48
C TYR A 260 -16.76 32.09 5.96
N GLU A 261 -17.99 31.64 5.83
CA GLU A 261 -19.15 32.53 5.86
C GLU A 261 -19.61 32.69 7.30
#